data_1929edf5265d830fffcba20cbad45144
#
_entry.id   1929edf5265d830fffcba20cbad45144
#
_cell.length_a   1.000
_cell.length_b   1.000
_cell.length_c   1.000
_cell.angle_alpha   90.00
_cell.angle_beta   90.00
_cell.angle_gamma   90.00
#
_symmetry.space_group_name_H-M   'P 1'
#
loop_
_entity.id
_entity.type
_entity.pdbx_description
1 polymer ?
#
loop_
_entity_poly.entity_id
_entity_poly.type
_entity_poly.pdbx_seq_one_letter_code
_entity_poly.pdbx_strand_id
1 'polypeptide(L)'
;MADAGIQVIVVNSATDSTADVAMAYCGPNDVEAGEMLAQWVIDSVPDGGKYAHCQGVIGNSAQIQRGEGIENLMKDNDKFESVGDYPCEWQADKAANVATDMMNKYGDELVAIICDNDDMSSAAQKACNDAGRKDIVCVGVDGNQNPLQMVKDGDLGATVLQDGPGQVGAAIDLIKKALNGESTDKEVMVPFVLVTKDNVDEYLK
;
A
#
# COMPACT_ATOMS: atom_id res chain seq x y z
N MET A 1 27.05 14.25 -0.53
CA MET A 1 26.56 14.79 -1.80
C MET A 1 26.28 16.29 -1.65
N ALA A 2 25.50 16.74 -0.70
CA ALA A 2 25.22 18.16 -0.47
C ALA A 2 26.52 19.01 -0.32
N ASP A 3 27.49 18.55 0.45
CA ASP A 3 28.80 19.23 0.62
C ASP A 3 29.63 19.36 -0.68
N ALA A 4 29.31 18.56 -1.69
CA ALA A 4 29.93 18.61 -3.02
C ALA A 4 29.10 19.47 -4.02
N GLY A 5 28.06 20.15 -3.56
CA GLY A 5 27.16 20.94 -4.40
C GLY A 5 26.24 20.12 -5.30
N ILE A 6 26.10 18.82 -5.04
CA ILE A 6 25.21 17.94 -5.79
C ILE A 6 23.80 18.07 -5.19
N GLN A 7 22.84 18.48 -6.01
CA GLN A 7 21.44 18.52 -5.64
C GLN A 7 20.84 17.12 -5.69
N VAL A 8 20.14 16.73 -4.62
CA VAL A 8 19.50 15.43 -4.47
C VAL A 8 18.00 15.62 -4.34
N ILE A 9 17.22 14.88 -5.10
CA ILE A 9 15.77 14.75 -4.91
C ILE A 9 15.51 13.32 -4.49
N VAL A 10 14.73 13.15 -3.44
CA VAL A 10 14.27 11.85 -2.98
C VAL A 10 12.90 11.59 -3.59
N VAL A 11 12.70 10.39 -4.12
CA VAL A 11 11.45 9.99 -4.77
C VAL A 11 10.91 8.75 -4.08
N ASN A 12 9.62 8.71 -3.88
CA ASN A 12 8.84 7.60 -3.34
C ASN A 12 9.03 7.37 -1.82
N SER A 13 10.17 6.88 -1.39
CA SER A 13 10.42 6.54 0.02
C SER A 13 11.29 7.59 0.70
N ALA A 14 10.75 8.26 1.70
CA ALA A 14 11.48 9.20 2.53
C ALA A 14 12.01 8.51 3.81
N THR A 15 13.02 9.11 4.42
CA THR A 15 13.53 8.77 5.75
C THR A 15 13.57 10.03 6.60
N ASP A 16 13.74 9.89 7.92
CA ASP A 16 13.83 11.04 8.83
C ASP A 16 14.91 12.04 8.44
N SER A 17 15.99 11.56 7.81
CA SER A 17 17.09 12.41 7.32
C SER A 17 16.87 13.01 5.92
N THR A 18 15.78 12.69 5.25
CA THR A 18 15.52 13.18 3.87
C THR A 18 15.53 14.71 3.81
N ALA A 19 14.88 15.38 4.74
CA ALA A 19 14.82 16.83 4.81
C ALA A 19 16.20 17.51 4.99
N ASP A 20 17.16 16.82 5.60
CA ASP A 20 18.49 17.33 5.87
C ASP A 20 19.42 17.24 4.65
N VAL A 21 19.20 16.26 3.78
CA VAL A 21 20.14 15.90 2.69
C VAL A 21 19.58 16.15 1.30
N ALA A 22 18.25 16.19 1.15
CA ALA A 22 17.58 16.38 -0.12
C ALA A 22 17.18 17.84 -0.35
N MET A 23 17.25 18.26 -1.60
CA MET A 23 16.68 19.52 -2.05
C MET A 23 15.14 19.48 -1.95
N ALA A 24 14.55 18.34 -2.31
CA ALA A 24 13.12 18.10 -2.25
C ALA A 24 12.79 16.60 -2.14
N TYR A 25 11.56 16.33 -1.70
CA TYR A 25 10.90 15.04 -1.75
C TYR A 25 9.76 15.08 -2.77
N CYS A 26 9.62 14.02 -3.58
CA CYS A 26 8.50 13.80 -4.49
C CYS A 26 7.93 12.40 -4.24
N GLY A 27 6.76 12.32 -3.65
CA GLY A 27 6.19 11.01 -3.32
C GLY A 27 4.80 11.13 -2.70
N PRO A 28 4.22 10.00 -2.32
CA PRO A 28 2.91 9.95 -1.69
C PRO A 28 3.00 10.08 -0.17
N ASN A 29 1.85 10.15 0.47
CA ASN A 29 1.69 9.95 1.91
C ASN A 29 1.28 8.49 2.18
N ASP A 30 2.20 7.65 2.60
CA ASP A 30 1.94 6.22 2.82
C ASP A 30 0.98 5.94 4.00
N VAL A 31 0.80 6.86 4.93
CA VAL A 31 -0.25 6.76 5.98
C VAL A 31 -1.63 6.76 5.33
N GLU A 32 -1.88 7.66 4.36
CA GLU A 32 -3.15 7.70 3.64
C GLU A 32 -3.42 6.40 2.87
N ALA A 33 -2.38 5.74 2.33
CA ALA A 33 -2.58 4.44 1.68
C ALA A 33 -3.07 3.39 2.66
N GLY A 34 -2.47 3.31 3.84
CA GLY A 34 -2.93 2.41 4.91
C GLY A 34 -4.37 2.70 5.35
N GLU A 35 -4.72 3.98 5.51
CA GLU A 35 -6.08 4.41 5.84
C GLU A 35 -7.09 4.03 4.73
N MET A 36 -6.74 4.20 3.45
CA MET A 36 -7.59 3.80 2.33
C MET A 36 -7.86 2.29 2.32
N LEU A 37 -6.84 1.46 2.57
CA LEU A 37 -6.99 0.00 2.66
C LEU A 37 -7.91 -0.38 3.82
N ALA A 38 -7.66 0.16 5.01
CA ALA A 38 -8.44 -0.12 6.21
C ALA A 38 -9.90 0.33 6.05
N GLN A 39 -10.13 1.54 5.52
CA GLN A 39 -11.48 2.05 5.30
C GLN A 39 -12.25 1.18 4.30
N TRP A 40 -11.60 0.76 3.21
CA TRP A 40 -12.23 -0.12 2.24
C TRP A 40 -12.64 -1.47 2.86
N VAL A 41 -11.79 -2.06 3.71
CA VAL A 41 -12.11 -3.30 4.44
C VAL A 41 -13.30 -3.09 5.38
N ILE A 42 -13.32 -1.98 6.14
CA ILE A 42 -14.41 -1.64 7.06
C ILE A 42 -15.74 -1.54 6.29
N ASP A 43 -15.74 -0.88 5.14
CA ASP A 43 -16.95 -0.68 4.34
C ASP A 43 -17.41 -1.95 3.63
N SER A 44 -16.48 -2.82 3.24
CA SER A 44 -16.76 -4.06 2.50
C SER A 44 -17.14 -5.23 3.40
N VAL A 45 -16.76 -5.19 4.68
CA VAL A 45 -17.05 -6.24 5.67
C VAL A 45 -17.81 -5.63 6.86
N PRO A 46 -19.07 -5.23 6.68
CA PRO A 46 -19.82 -4.45 7.68
C PRO A 46 -20.08 -5.20 9.00
N ASP A 47 -20.06 -6.52 8.97
CA ASP A 47 -20.21 -7.36 10.16
C ASP A 47 -18.90 -7.48 10.98
N GLY A 48 -17.76 -7.08 10.39
CA GLY A 48 -16.44 -7.18 11.01
C GLY A 48 -15.92 -8.62 11.08
N GLY A 49 -14.87 -8.81 11.86
CA GLY A 49 -14.21 -10.11 12.07
C GLY A 49 -12.70 -9.94 12.29
N LYS A 50 -11.97 -11.04 12.15
CA LYS A 50 -10.51 -11.02 12.32
C LYS A 50 -9.81 -10.64 11.02
N TYR A 51 -8.74 -9.84 11.14
CA TYR A 51 -7.89 -9.50 10.01
C TYR A 51 -6.41 -9.72 10.31
N ALA A 52 -5.63 -10.11 9.28
CA ALA A 52 -4.18 -10.21 9.34
C ALA A 52 -3.57 -9.06 8.52
N HIS A 53 -2.38 -8.57 8.94
CA HIS A 53 -1.61 -7.58 8.20
C HIS A 53 -0.30 -8.22 7.70
N CYS A 54 -0.12 -8.26 6.38
CA CYS A 54 1.10 -8.71 5.71
C CYS A 54 2.00 -7.52 5.42
N GLN A 55 3.08 -7.42 6.19
CA GLN A 55 4.00 -6.28 6.14
C GLN A 55 5.09 -6.45 5.09
N GLY A 56 5.54 -5.31 4.56
CA GLY A 56 6.75 -5.20 3.77
C GLY A 56 8.02 -5.48 4.57
N VAL A 57 9.17 -5.01 4.06
CA VAL A 57 10.45 -5.11 4.77
C VAL A 57 10.42 -4.21 6.01
N ILE A 58 10.62 -4.83 7.16
CA ILE A 58 10.61 -4.13 8.45
C ILE A 58 11.62 -2.98 8.48
N GLY A 59 11.15 -1.80 8.90
CA GLY A 59 11.95 -0.57 8.96
C GLY A 59 11.95 0.24 7.66
N ASN A 60 11.29 -0.23 6.60
CA ASN A 60 11.03 0.58 5.41
C ASN A 60 9.95 1.63 5.71
N SER A 61 10.11 2.86 5.21
CA SER A 61 9.17 3.96 5.50
C SER A 61 7.73 3.63 5.08
N ALA A 62 7.55 3.03 3.90
CA ALA A 62 6.22 2.65 3.44
C ALA A 62 5.59 1.57 4.34
N GLN A 63 6.36 0.57 4.80
CA GLN A 63 5.87 -0.44 5.75
C GLN A 63 5.42 0.19 7.07
N ILE A 64 6.21 1.11 7.63
CA ILE A 64 5.89 1.79 8.89
C ILE A 64 4.61 2.63 8.74
N GLN A 65 4.56 3.46 7.70
CA GLN A 65 3.48 4.42 7.50
C GLN A 65 2.17 3.75 7.07
N ARG A 66 2.22 2.74 6.20
CA ARG A 66 1.02 1.95 5.83
C ARG A 66 0.45 1.23 7.05
N GLY A 67 1.32 0.64 7.88
CA GLY A 67 0.91 0.04 9.15
C GLY A 67 0.27 1.05 10.11
N GLU A 68 0.83 2.26 10.25
CA GLU A 68 0.25 3.36 11.02
C GLU A 68 -1.15 3.72 10.51
N GLY A 69 -1.31 3.88 9.18
CA GLY A 69 -2.60 4.19 8.57
C GLY A 69 -3.66 3.11 8.83
N ILE A 70 -3.28 1.84 8.74
CA ILE A 70 -4.17 0.72 9.08
C ILE A 70 -4.57 0.80 10.56
N GLU A 71 -3.60 0.99 11.45
CA GLU A 71 -3.86 1.07 12.89
C GLU A 71 -4.76 2.26 13.25
N ASN A 72 -4.60 3.42 12.61
CA ASN A 72 -5.40 4.61 12.86
C ASN A 72 -6.91 4.36 12.76
N LEU A 73 -7.34 3.49 11.85
CA LEU A 73 -8.76 3.20 11.64
C LEU A 73 -9.22 1.89 12.29
N MET A 74 -8.33 0.93 12.50
CA MET A 74 -8.70 -0.40 12.96
C MET A 74 -8.62 -0.57 14.48
N LYS A 75 -7.68 0.10 15.19
CA LYS A 75 -7.42 -0.14 16.62
C LYS A 75 -8.60 0.14 17.54
N ASP A 76 -9.42 1.13 17.22
CA ASP A 76 -10.57 1.54 18.01
C ASP A 76 -11.90 1.08 17.39
N ASN A 77 -11.85 0.19 16.40
CA ASN A 77 -13.02 -0.37 15.74
C ASN A 77 -13.41 -1.71 16.39
N ASP A 78 -14.39 -1.68 17.28
CA ASP A 78 -14.84 -2.84 18.06
C ASP A 78 -15.33 -4.04 17.21
N LYS A 79 -15.56 -3.83 15.89
CA LYS A 79 -15.97 -4.90 14.99
C LYS A 79 -14.81 -5.73 14.46
N PHE A 80 -13.58 -5.18 14.48
CA PHE A 80 -12.41 -5.83 13.90
C PHE A 80 -11.40 -6.20 14.98
N GLU A 81 -10.82 -7.39 14.86
CA GLU A 81 -9.74 -7.88 15.72
C GLU A 81 -8.51 -8.20 14.87
N SER A 82 -7.39 -7.53 15.15
CA SER A 82 -6.11 -7.89 14.55
C SER A 82 -5.62 -9.24 15.07
N VAL A 83 -5.26 -10.13 14.17
CA VAL A 83 -4.62 -11.41 14.54
C VAL A 83 -3.08 -11.33 14.46
N GLY A 84 -2.56 -10.16 14.12
CA GLY A 84 -1.15 -9.82 14.15
C GLY A 84 -0.60 -9.31 12.83
N ASP A 85 0.63 -8.81 12.93
CA ASP A 85 1.44 -8.31 11.83
C ASP A 85 2.46 -9.37 11.42
N TYR A 86 2.54 -9.66 10.13
CA TYR A 86 3.35 -10.74 9.58
C TYR A 86 4.38 -10.17 8.60
N PRO A 87 5.69 -10.20 8.91
CA PRO A 87 6.73 -9.75 8.00
C PRO A 87 6.81 -10.63 6.75
N CYS A 88 6.26 -10.15 5.66
CA CYS A 88 6.29 -10.83 4.37
C CYS A 88 7.35 -10.27 3.42
N GLU A 89 8.02 -9.15 3.79
CA GLU A 89 9.19 -8.61 3.08
C GLU A 89 8.92 -8.33 1.59
N TRP A 90 7.73 -7.87 1.24
CA TRP A 90 7.24 -7.66 -0.13
C TRP A 90 7.09 -8.94 -0.97
N GLN A 91 7.19 -10.14 -0.36
CA GLN A 91 7.24 -11.41 -1.08
C GLN A 91 5.88 -12.10 -1.13
N ALA A 92 5.45 -12.44 -2.34
CA ALA A 92 4.18 -13.09 -2.65
C ALA A 92 3.99 -14.45 -1.93
N ASP A 93 5.03 -15.28 -1.91
CA ASP A 93 5.01 -16.61 -1.32
C ASP A 93 4.84 -16.57 0.20
N LYS A 94 5.44 -15.58 0.88
CA LYS A 94 5.27 -15.38 2.31
C LYS A 94 3.83 -15.00 2.65
N ALA A 95 3.23 -14.09 1.90
CA ALA A 95 1.85 -13.69 2.11
C ALA A 95 0.86 -14.82 1.83
N ALA A 96 1.09 -15.64 0.80
CA ALA A 96 0.28 -16.83 0.54
C ALA A 96 0.36 -17.86 1.70
N ASN A 97 1.55 -18.04 2.30
CA ASN A 97 1.71 -18.90 3.46
C ASN A 97 0.97 -18.33 4.68
N VAL A 98 1.09 -17.02 4.94
CA VAL A 98 0.32 -16.34 6.01
C VAL A 98 -1.18 -16.53 5.80
N ALA A 99 -1.70 -16.34 4.58
CA ALA A 99 -3.10 -16.55 4.27
C ALA A 99 -3.54 -17.98 4.62
N THR A 100 -2.75 -18.97 4.22
CA THR A 100 -3.03 -20.39 4.50
C THR A 100 -3.03 -20.68 6.00
N ASP A 101 -2.04 -20.17 6.73
CA ASP A 101 -1.93 -20.38 8.17
C ASP A 101 -3.06 -19.72 8.94
N MET A 102 -3.45 -18.49 8.52
CA MET A 102 -4.55 -17.75 9.17
C MET A 102 -5.90 -18.38 8.90
N MET A 103 -6.18 -18.86 7.68
CA MET A 103 -7.38 -19.64 7.38
C MET A 103 -7.48 -20.91 8.24
N ASN A 104 -6.38 -21.64 8.39
CA ASN A 104 -6.34 -22.85 9.21
C ASN A 104 -6.57 -22.56 10.69
N LYS A 105 -6.07 -21.43 11.18
CA LYS A 105 -6.12 -21.06 12.61
C LYS A 105 -7.45 -20.47 13.02
N TYR A 106 -8.02 -19.61 12.19
CA TYR A 106 -9.19 -18.79 12.54
C TYR A 106 -10.48 -19.19 11.82
N GLY A 107 -10.39 -20.02 10.78
CA GLY A 107 -11.57 -20.50 10.05
C GLY A 107 -12.43 -19.34 9.55
N ASP A 108 -13.72 -19.41 9.84
CA ASP A 108 -14.71 -18.42 9.38
C ASP A 108 -14.60 -17.06 10.08
N GLU A 109 -13.82 -16.94 11.15
CA GLU A 109 -13.60 -15.66 11.83
C GLU A 109 -12.64 -14.75 11.04
N LEU A 110 -11.77 -15.33 10.18
CA LEU A 110 -10.88 -14.54 9.31
C LEU A 110 -11.67 -13.98 8.14
N VAL A 111 -11.70 -12.67 8.02
CA VAL A 111 -12.50 -11.94 7.01
C VAL A 111 -11.66 -11.09 6.07
N ALA A 112 -10.45 -10.68 6.48
CA ALA A 112 -9.60 -9.83 5.66
C ALA A 112 -8.11 -10.12 5.83
N ILE A 113 -7.32 -9.86 4.78
CA ILE A 113 -5.86 -9.79 4.80
C ILE A 113 -5.44 -8.49 4.14
N ILE A 114 -4.89 -7.58 4.92
CA ILE A 114 -4.39 -6.29 4.46
C ILE A 114 -2.91 -6.43 4.16
N CYS A 115 -2.47 -6.06 2.97
CA CYS A 115 -1.09 -6.22 2.55
C CYS A 115 -0.46 -4.87 2.17
N ASP A 116 0.80 -4.68 2.52
CA ASP A 116 1.52 -3.45 2.19
C ASP A 116 1.80 -3.29 0.69
N ASN A 117 1.68 -4.36 -0.13
CA ASN A 117 1.78 -4.26 -1.58
C ASN A 117 0.92 -5.28 -2.34
N ASP A 118 0.84 -5.10 -3.65
CA ASP A 118 0.00 -5.89 -4.55
C ASP A 118 0.51 -7.31 -4.79
N ASP A 119 1.82 -7.53 -4.80
CA ASP A 119 2.38 -8.88 -4.96
C ASP A 119 1.93 -9.78 -3.80
N MET A 120 1.92 -9.24 -2.59
CA MET A 120 1.47 -9.94 -1.40
C MET A 120 -0.05 -10.13 -1.41
N SER A 121 -0.84 -9.07 -1.70
CA SER A 121 -2.31 -9.17 -1.67
C SER A 121 -2.86 -10.12 -2.72
N SER A 122 -2.30 -10.09 -3.93
CA SER A 122 -2.70 -11.00 -5.01
C SER A 122 -2.41 -12.46 -4.66
N ALA A 123 -1.26 -12.74 -4.06
CA ALA A 123 -0.89 -14.10 -3.67
C ALA A 123 -1.73 -14.60 -2.48
N ALA A 124 -1.99 -13.75 -1.49
CA ALA A 124 -2.87 -14.06 -0.37
C ALA A 124 -4.30 -14.34 -0.86
N GLN A 125 -4.85 -13.49 -1.72
CA GLN A 125 -6.19 -13.68 -2.27
C GLN A 125 -6.28 -14.96 -3.09
N LYS A 126 -5.27 -15.23 -3.91
CA LYS A 126 -5.23 -16.48 -4.67
C LYS A 126 -5.26 -17.70 -3.74
N ALA A 127 -4.49 -17.69 -2.65
CA ALA A 127 -4.49 -18.78 -1.68
C ALA A 127 -5.88 -18.95 -1.02
N CYS A 128 -6.56 -17.86 -0.69
CA CYS A 128 -7.92 -17.89 -0.17
C CYS A 128 -8.92 -18.48 -1.21
N ASN A 129 -8.85 -18.02 -2.45
CA ASN A 129 -9.73 -18.47 -3.53
C ASN A 129 -9.53 -19.96 -3.85
N ASP A 130 -8.27 -20.44 -3.89
CA ASP A 130 -7.91 -21.84 -4.13
C ASP A 130 -8.42 -22.77 -2.99
N ALA A 131 -8.48 -22.24 -1.76
CA ALA A 131 -9.05 -22.92 -0.60
C ALA A 131 -10.60 -22.85 -0.53
N GLY A 132 -11.25 -22.17 -1.50
CA GLY A 132 -12.70 -21.98 -1.51
C GLY A 132 -13.19 -20.84 -0.58
N ARG A 133 -12.29 -20.07 0.03
CA ARG A 133 -12.58 -18.96 0.95
C ARG A 133 -12.61 -17.61 0.21
N LYS A 134 -13.54 -17.50 -0.74
CA LYS A 134 -13.78 -16.25 -1.51
C LYS A 134 -14.45 -15.15 -0.67
N ASP A 135 -14.89 -15.47 0.52
CA ASP A 135 -15.44 -14.57 1.52
C ASP A 135 -14.36 -13.71 2.20
N ILE A 136 -13.09 -14.15 2.17
CA ILE A 136 -11.98 -13.38 2.71
C ILE A 136 -11.53 -12.35 1.65
N VAL A 137 -11.52 -11.08 2.03
CA VAL A 137 -11.06 -10.00 1.14
C VAL A 137 -9.59 -9.69 1.36
N CYS A 138 -8.81 -9.59 0.29
CA CYS A 138 -7.44 -9.09 0.35
C CYS A 138 -7.32 -7.76 -0.38
N VAL A 139 -6.48 -6.88 0.14
CA VAL A 139 -6.21 -5.53 -0.40
C VAL A 139 -4.73 -5.21 -0.35
N GLY A 140 -4.24 -4.38 -1.26
CA GLY A 140 -2.82 -4.02 -1.33
C GLY A 140 -2.58 -2.65 -1.95
N VAL A 141 -1.31 -2.32 -2.14
CA VAL A 141 -0.84 -1.06 -2.74
C VAL A 141 0.02 -1.38 -3.95
N ASP A 142 -0.01 -0.59 -4.95
CA ASP A 142 0.81 -0.35 -6.14
C ASP A 142 -0.07 -0.02 -7.36
N GLY A 143 -1.19 -0.74 -7.58
CA GLY A 143 -2.00 -0.61 -8.79
C GLY A 143 -1.34 -1.24 -10.01
N ASN A 144 -0.65 -2.36 -9.83
CA ASN A 144 -0.06 -3.12 -10.93
C ASN A 144 -1.13 -3.73 -11.85
N GLN A 145 -0.83 -3.94 -13.13
CA GLN A 145 -1.84 -4.35 -14.12
C GLN A 145 -2.53 -5.69 -13.81
N ASN A 146 -1.78 -6.68 -13.28
CA ASN A 146 -2.39 -7.95 -12.91
C ASN A 146 -3.33 -7.83 -11.69
N PRO A 147 -2.97 -7.19 -10.56
CA PRO A 147 -3.91 -6.86 -9.48
C PRO A 147 -5.12 -6.05 -9.94
N LEU A 148 -4.95 -5.05 -10.82
CA LEU A 148 -6.07 -4.30 -11.39
C LEU A 148 -7.03 -5.23 -12.15
N GLN A 149 -6.51 -6.18 -12.93
CA GLN A 149 -7.36 -7.17 -13.59
C GLN A 149 -8.10 -8.05 -12.57
N MET A 150 -7.42 -8.47 -11.49
CA MET A 150 -8.06 -9.25 -10.42
C MET A 150 -9.17 -8.45 -9.71
N VAL A 151 -8.99 -7.15 -9.49
CA VAL A 151 -10.04 -6.26 -8.96
C VAL A 151 -11.23 -6.20 -9.92
N LYS A 152 -10.98 -6.04 -11.22
CA LYS A 152 -12.03 -6.03 -12.25
C LYS A 152 -12.84 -7.33 -12.26
N ASP A 153 -12.16 -8.46 -12.18
CA ASP A 153 -12.77 -9.79 -12.19
C ASP A 153 -13.48 -10.13 -10.87
N GLY A 154 -13.20 -9.37 -9.80
CA GLY A 154 -13.74 -9.58 -8.46
C GLY A 154 -12.99 -10.66 -7.68
N ASP A 155 -11.77 -10.99 -8.12
CA ASP A 155 -10.87 -11.93 -7.45
C ASP A 155 -9.92 -11.25 -6.44
N LEU A 156 -9.83 -9.94 -6.41
CA LEU A 156 -9.14 -9.13 -5.40
C LEU A 156 -10.08 -8.02 -4.94
N GLY A 157 -10.03 -7.63 -3.67
CA GLY A 157 -10.91 -6.62 -3.11
C GLY A 157 -10.72 -5.24 -3.72
N ALA A 158 -9.54 -4.68 -3.50
CA ALA A 158 -9.13 -3.37 -4.00
C ALA A 158 -7.60 -3.26 -4.04
N THR A 159 -7.09 -2.25 -4.72
CA THR A 159 -5.70 -1.81 -4.61
C THR A 159 -5.62 -0.30 -4.49
N VAL A 160 -4.58 0.20 -3.85
CA VAL A 160 -4.25 1.63 -3.82
C VAL A 160 -3.17 1.92 -4.84
N LEU A 161 -3.54 2.61 -5.92
CA LEU A 161 -2.65 2.95 -7.01
C LEU A 161 -1.58 3.95 -6.58
N GLN A 162 -0.32 3.61 -6.83
CA GLN A 162 0.83 4.47 -6.66
C GLN A 162 1.31 4.99 -8.02
N ASP A 163 1.20 6.31 -8.26
CA ASP A 163 1.61 6.92 -9.52
C ASP A 163 3.13 7.17 -9.58
N GLY A 164 3.90 6.10 -9.76
CA GLY A 164 5.36 6.18 -9.92
C GLY A 164 5.82 7.10 -11.07
N PRO A 165 5.23 7.04 -12.28
CA PRO A 165 5.52 7.99 -13.36
C PRO A 165 5.28 9.44 -12.96
N GLY A 166 4.19 9.75 -12.26
CA GLY A 166 3.90 11.09 -11.75
C GLY A 166 4.94 11.58 -10.75
N GLN A 167 5.38 10.73 -9.83
CA GLN A 167 6.44 11.04 -8.86
C GLN A 167 7.76 11.40 -9.56
N VAL A 168 8.18 10.59 -10.54
CA VAL A 168 9.40 10.84 -11.32
C VAL A 168 9.25 12.11 -12.18
N GLY A 169 8.07 12.32 -12.78
CA GLY A 169 7.75 13.53 -13.54
C GLY A 169 7.91 14.79 -12.69
N ALA A 170 7.33 14.80 -11.49
CA ALA A 170 7.45 15.89 -10.53
C ALA A 170 8.92 16.18 -10.15
N ALA A 171 9.70 15.12 -9.90
CA ALA A 171 11.12 15.26 -9.60
C ALA A 171 11.92 15.90 -10.76
N ILE A 172 11.63 15.48 -12.00
CA ILE A 172 12.26 16.06 -13.21
C ILE A 172 11.90 17.54 -13.35
N ASP A 173 10.67 17.94 -13.08
CA ASP A 173 10.25 19.33 -13.18
C ASP A 173 10.90 20.21 -12.09
N LEU A 174 11.10 19.68 -10.88
CA LEU A 174 11.89 20.36 -9.85
C LEU A 174 13.36 20.54 -10.27
N ILE A 175 13.97 19.53 -10.90
CA ILE A 175 15.33 19.64 -11.43
C ILE A 175 15.41 20.75 -12.48
N LYS A 176 14.47 20.84 -13.41
CA LYS A 176 14.42 21.90 -14.44
C LYS A 176 14.31 23.28 -13.80
N LYS A 177 13.42 23.47 -12.81
CA LYS A 177 13.28 24.72 -12.06
C LYS A 177 14.59 25.11 -11.41
N ALA A 178 15.24 24.19 -10.69
CA ALA A 178 16.50 24.44 -10.02
C ALA A 178 17.61 24.83 -10.97
N LEU A 179 17.72 24.18 -12.14
CA LEU A 179 18.72 24.53 -13.19
C LEU A 179 18.49 25.92 -13.80
N ASN A 180 17.23 26.36 -13.82
CA ASN A 180 16.88 27.72 -14.28
C ASN A 180 17.06 28.78 -13.18
N GLY A 181 17.47 28.41 -11.98
CA GLY A 181 17.62 29.33 -10.84
C GLY A 181 16.29 29.76 -10.23
N GLU A 182 15.21 29.00 -10.48
CA GLU A 182 13.89 29.22 -9.92
C GLU A 182 13.79 28.59 -8.51
N SER A 183 12.90 29.12 -7.69
CA SER A 183 12.60 28.49 -6.39
C SER A 183 11.86 27.17 -6.58
N THR A 184 12.18 26.19 -5.73
CA THR A 184 11.56 24.87 -5.73
C THR A 184 10.83 24.60 -4.41
N ASP A 185 9.73 23.88 -4.50
CA ASP A 185 9.04 23.36 -3.31
C ASP A 185 9.91 22.28 -2.63
N LYS A 186 9.82 22.19 -1.32
CA LYS A 186 10.51 21.16 -0.55
C LYS A 186 9.85 19.80 -0.63
N GLU A 187 8.55 19.79 -0.87
CA GLU A 187 7.74 18.58 -1.01
C GLU A 187 6.77 18.73 -2.16
N VAL A 188 6.67 17.71 -2.99
CA VAL A 188 5.64 17.58 -4.01
C VAL A 188 4.93 16.26 -3.77
N MET A 189 3.72 16.39 -3.23
CA MET A 189 2.89 15.22 -2.94
C MET A 189 2.21 14.73 -4.21
N VAL A 190 2.35 13.43 -4.48
CA VAL A 190 1.66 12.72 -5.56
C VAL A 190 0.67 11.77 -4.91
N PRO A 191 -0.63 12.08 -4.94
CA PRO A 191 -1.61 11.36 -4.15
C PRO A 191 -1.78 9.91 -4.60
N PHE A 192 -2.10 9.06 -3.65
CA PHE A 192 -2.63 7.72 -3.92
C PHE A 192 -4.07 7.78 -4.44
N VAL A 193 -4.50 6.72 -5.12
CA VAL A 193 -5.88 6.55 -5.58
C VAL A 193 -6.37 5.16 -5.19
N LEU A 194 -7.45 5.10 -4.41
CA LEU A 194 -8.13 3.83 -4.17
C LEU A 194 -8.79 3.34 -5.47
N VAL A 195 -8.40 2.14 -5.91
CA VAL A 195 -8.96 1.50 -7.09
C VAL A 195 -9.80 0.30 -6.66
N THR A 196 -11.06 0.38 -7.01
CA THR A 196 -12.10 -0.63 -6.76
C THR A 196 -12.71 -1.08 -8.08
N LYS A 197 -13.64 -2.01 -8.02
CA LYS A 197 -14.38 -2.46 -9.22
C LYS A 197 -15.10 -1.33 -9.94
N ASP A 198 -15.45 -0.25 -9.25
CA ASP A 198 -16.24 0.85 -9.82
C ASP A 198 -15.42 1.78 -10.72
N ASN A 199 -14.10 1.87 -10.51
CA ASN A 199 -13.23 2.77 -11.27
C ASN A 199 -12.01 2.10 -11.93
N VAL A 200 -11.85 0.79 -11.79
CA VAL A 200 -10.67 0.06 -12.27
C VAL A 200 -10.45 0.18 -13.78
N ASP A 201 -11.51 0.35 -14.57
CA ASP A 201 -11.43 0.48 -16.02
C ASP A 201 -10.66 1.73 -16.46
N GLU A 202 -10.52 2.74 -15.60
CA GLU A 202 -9.75 3.96 -15.88
C GLU A 202 -8.23 3.71 -15.83
N TYR A 203 -7.80 2.63 -15.16
CA TYR A 203 -6.39 2.33 -14.86
C TYR A 203 -5.86 1.10 -15.58
N LEU A 204 -6.72 0.28 -16.19
CA LEU A 204 -6.32 -0.86 -17.01
C LEU A 204 -5.78 -0.39 -18.37
N LYS A 205 -4.69 -1.05 -18.81
CA LYS A 205 -4.03 -0.75 -20.09
C LYS A 205 -4.14 -1.93 -21.05
#